data_2d2d8482f1b42ce2f342e9723a322f17
#
_entry.id   2d2d8482f1b42ce2f342e9723a322f17
#
_cell.length_a   1.000
_cell.length_b   1.000
_cell.length_c   1.000
_cell.angle_alpha   90.00
_cell.angle_beta   90.00
_cell.angle_gamma   90.00
#
_symmetry.space_group_name_H-M   'P 1'
#
loop_
_entity.id
_entity.type
_entity.pdbx_description
1 polymer ?
#
loop_
_entity_poly.entity_id
_entity_poly.type
_entity_poly.pdbx_seq_one_letter_code
_entity_poly.pdbx_strand_id
1 'polypeptide(L)'
;MTSIRETYWRVFSTELNSASFEIKADEDMKPSYQLSRLGAMINRVLIAGVLTEKENVGTEDEPMWRGRIQDVANGTVFINIGRFQPEAASSMNEIDTPSLVAVVGKVKSYSTEDRTYVSVRPERIVPITAEVEQQWILDTAKTTWNRLVTMKRALNVGSTDVDALVDSGIPESAAPGIALAIDQYGSPDAAAYLKPIQAALRKLLPERNVDLGLVDDSDIPDEFDLDDEYGAPADGSPAPQTPAAAPAASSGGEDKEGLVLSLLNELNDGKGAPRDLLESRCAEEGISSMELEEIIEGLLDKGLAYEPNLKYIKRIDD
;
A
#
# COMPACT_ATOMS: atom_id res chain seq x y z
N MET A 1 -32.08 -0.53 2.76
CA MET A 1 -30.95 0.24 2.17
C MET A 1 -30.08 -0.74 1.45
N THR A 2 -30.03 -0.70 0.13
CA THR A 2 -29.17 -1.57 -0.69
C THR A 2 -27.73 -1.05 -0.49
N SER A 3 -26.89 -1.85 0.20
CA SER A 3 -25.46 -1.56 0.28
C SER A 3 -24.88 -1.53 -1.14
N ILE A 4 -24.42 -0.38 -1.58
CA ILE A 4 -23.68 -0.27 -2.84
C ILE A 4 -22.38 -1.03 -2.60
N ARG A 5 -22.20 -2.17 -3.26
CA ARG A 5 -20.94 -2.92 -3.21
C ARG A 5 -19.86 -2.07 -3.86
N GLU A 6 -18.88 -1.68 -3.06
CA GLU A 6 -17.69 -1.00 -3.58
C GLU A 6 -16.97 -1.89 -4.59
N THR A 7 -16.50 -1.27 -5.67
CA THR A 7 -15.79 -1.97 -6.74
C THR A 7 -14.34 -2.28 -6.28
N TYR A 8 -13.87 -3.49 -6.56
CA TYR A 8 -12.47 -3.84 -6.37
C TYR A 8 -11.65 -3.38 -7.57
N TRP A 9 -10.58 -2.66 -7.31
CA TRP A 9 -9.64 -2.26 -8.34
C TRP A 9 -8.62 -3.37 -8.59
N ARG A 10 -8.38 -3.66 -9.87
CA ARG A 10 -7.25 -4.47 -10.30
C ARG A 10 -6.15 -3.53 -10.75
N VAL A 11 -5.06 -3.52 -9.99
CA VAL A 11 -3.91 -2.65 -10.24
C VAL A 11 -2.65 -3.46 -10.00
N PHE A 12 -1.58 -3.15 -10.74
CA PHE A 12 -0.26 -3.65 -10.42
C PHE A 12 0.28 -2.92 -9.18
N SER A 13 1.20 -3.58 -8.47
CA SER A 13 1.89 -2.99 -7.31
C SER A 13 2.49 -1.62 -7.61
N THR A 14 3.09 -1.44 -8.77
CA THR A 14 3.66 -0.15 -9.22
C THR A 14 2.62 0.98 -9.21
N GLU A 15 1.41 0.72 -9.70
CA GLU A 15 0.33 1.72 -9.68
C GLU A 15 -0.15 1.99 -8.26
N LEU A 16 -0.33 0.92 -7.45
CA LEU A 16 -0.78 1.03 -6.08
C LEU A 16 0.23 1.79 -5.20
N ASN A 17 1.50 1.41 -5.27
CA ASN A 17 2.55 2.00 -4.44
C ASN A 17 2.85 3.47 -4.82
N SER A 18 2.56 3.88 -6.07
CA SER A 18 2.70 5.27 -6.51
C SER A 18 1.51 6.16 -6.15
N ALA A 19 0.44 5.62 -5.54
CA ALA A 19 -0.75 6.36 -5.12
C ALA A 19 -0.50 7.06 -3.79
N SER A 20 0.21 8.19 -3.81
CA SER A 20 0.66 8.91 -2.62
C SER A 20 -0.35 9.90 -2.04
N PHE A 21 -1.44 10.20 -2.75
CA PHE A 21 -2.45 11.16 -2.30
C PHE A 21 -3.68 10.46 -1.75
N GLU A 22 -3.98 10.72 -0.48
CA GLU A 22 -5.18 10.21 0.16
C GLU A 22 -6.32 11.22 0.09
N ILE A 23 -7.44 10.80 -0.48
CA ILE A 23 -8.71 11.52 -0.45
C ILE A 23 -9.41 11.13 0.85
N LYS A 24 -9.30 11.99 1.87
CA LYS A 24 -9.96 11.76 3.16
C LYS A 24 -11.45 12.01 3.02
N ALA A 25 -12.24 11.22 3.74
CA ALA A 25 -13.67 11.45 3.83
C ALA A 25 -13.97 12.65 4.74
N ASP A 26 -14.89 13.50 4.33
CA ASP A 26 -15.36 14.65 5.13
C ASP A 26 -16.27 14.27 6.31
N GLU A 27 -16.67 13.00 6.41
CA GLU A 27 -17.58 12.48 7.42
C GLU A 27 -17.07 11.11 7.92
N ASP A 28 -17.21 10.83 9.22
CA ASP A 28 -16.75 9.62 9.92
C ASP A 28 -17.22 8.27 9.34
N MET A 29 -18.15 8.27 8.39
CA MET A 29 -18.77 7.06 7.83
C MET A 29 -18.44 6.83 6.35
N LYS A 30 -17.69 7.71 5.71
CA LYS A 30 -17.31 7.55 4.30
C LYS A 30 -15.92 6.92 4.17
N PRO A 31 -15.71 6.08 3.14
CA PRO A 31 -14.39 5.49 2.92
C PRO A 31 -13.38 6.54 2.45
N SER A 32 -12.13 6.43 2.88
CA SER A 32 -11.00 7.12 2.27
C SER A 32 -10.55 6.38 1.01
N TYR A 33 -9.96 7.11 0.08
CA TYR A 33 -9.46 6.57 -1.18
C TYR A 33 -8.00 6.97 -1.39
N GLN A 34 -7.21 6.07 -1.95
CA GLN A 34 -5.90 6.40 -2.49
C GLN A 34 -6.06 6.76 -3.97
N LEU A 35 -5.59 7.94 -4.35
CA LEU A 35 -5.64 8.42 -5.72
C LEU A 35 -4.44 7.91 -6.49
N SER A 36 -4.65 7.07 -7.52
CA SER A 36 -3.57 6.70 -8.42
C SER A 36 -3.26 7.84 -9.39
N ARG A 37 -2.04 7.85 -9.92
CA ARG A 37 -1.64 8.84 -10.94
C ARG A 37 -2.42 8.71 -12.25
N LEU A 38 -3.14 7.60 -12.45
CA LEU A 38 -4.05 7.37 -13.59
C LEU A 38 -5.52 7.69 -13.27
N GLY A 39 -5.79 8.33 -12.13
CA GLY A 39 -7.13 8.77 -11.74
C GLY A 39 -8.01 7.70 -11.10
N ALA A 40 -7.46 6.53 -10.74
CA ALA A 40 -8.22 5.55 -9.99
C ALA A 40 -8.33 5.99 -8.52
N MET A 41 -9.55 6.09 -8.00
CA MET A 41 -9.82 6.31 -6.57
C MET A 41 -9.93 4.93 -5.89
N ILE A 42 -8.83 4.47 -5.29
CA ILE A 42 -8.66 3.11 -4.80
C ILE A 42 -9.00 3.06 -3.31
N ASN A 43 -10.06 2.30 -2.96
CA ASN A 43 -10.36 1.94 -1.58
C ASN A 43 -10.09 0.45 -1.35
N ARG A 44 -10.51 -0.39 -2.31
CA ARG A 44 -10.36 -1.85 -2.26
C ARG A 44 -9.66 -2.37 -3.49
N VAL A 45 -8.82 -3.38 -3.31
CA VAL A 45 -8.06 -4.01 -4.39
C VAL A 45 -8.30 -5.51 -4.46
N LEU A 46 -8.16 -6.06 -5.66
CA LEU A 46 -7.95 -7.48 -5.92
C LEU A 46 -6.55 -7.62 -6.53
N ILE A 47 -5.65 -8.24 -5.79
CA ILE A 47 -4.26 -8.48 -6.19
C ILE A 47 -4.03 -9.98 -6.28
N ALA A 48 -3.26 -10.40 -7.28
CA ALA A 48 -2.74 -11.76 -7.37
C ALA A 48 -1.22 -11.73 -7.56
N GLY A 49 -0.54 -12.68 -6.94
CA GLY A 49 0.92 -12.80 -7.01
C GLY A 49 1.44 -13.87 -6.07
N VAL A 50 2.75 -13.91 -5.92
CA VAL A 50 3.41 -14.86 -5.04
C VAL A 50 3.53 -14.27 -3.65
N LEU A 51 2.93 -14.91 -2.65
CA LEU A 51 3.21 -14.65 -1.24
C LEU A 51 4.62 -15.18 -0.94
N THR A 52 5.59 -14.29 -0.88
CA THR A 52 7.02 -14.63 -0.71
C THR A 52 7.39 -14.82 0.76
N GLU A 53 6.79 -14.03 1.63
CA GLU A 53 7.04 -14.03 3.07
C GLU A 53 5.75 -13.85 3.84
N LYS A 54 5.68 -14.50 5.00
CA LYS A 54 4.65 -14.26 6.01
C LYS A 54 5.25 -14.35 7.40
N GLU A 55 4.78 -13.54 8.33
CA GLU A 55 5.18 -13.53 9.73
C GLU A 55 3.94 -13.37 10.61
N ASN A 56 3.83 -14.21 11.64
CA ASN A 56 2.81 -14.03 12.67
C ASN A 56 3.41 -13.16 13.77
N VAL A 57 2.88 -11.96 13.91
CA VAL A 57 3.28 -10.98 14.93
C VAL A 57 2.31 -10.94 16.12
N GLY A 58 1.28 -11.78 16.10
CA GLY A 58 0.33 -11.97 17.18
C GLY A 58 0.62 -13.23 18.01
N THR A 59 -0.34 -13.62 18.83
CA THR A 59 -0.30 -14.85 19.64
C THR A 59 -0.90 -16.04 18.88
N GLU A 60 -0.81 -17.25 19.46
CA GLU A 60 -1.48 -18.45 18.91
C GLU A 60 -3.01 -18.32 18.94
N ASP A 61 -3.55 -17.65 19.96
CA ASP A 61 -5.00 -17.48 20.13
C ASP A 61 -5.55 -16.32 19.28
N GLU A 62 -4.74 -15.28 19.05
CA GLU A 62 -5.09 -14.13 18.22
C GLU A 62 -3.96 -13.84 17.21
N PRO A 63 -3.91 -14.60 16.12
CA PRO A 63 -2.86 -14.43 15.14
C PRO A 63 -3.03 -13.12 14.36
N MET A 64 -1.94 -12.38 14.26
CA MET A 64 -1.82 -11.19 13.42
C MET A 64 -0.69 -11.41 12.43
N TRP A 65 -0.97 -11.23 11.14
CA TRP A 65 -0.05 -11.59 10.09
C TRP A 65 0.41 -10.37 9.31
N ARG A 66 1.68 -10.40 8.98
CA ARG A 66 2.27 -9.58 7.93
C ARG A 66 2.73 -10.46 6.80
N GLY A 67 2.67 -9.93 5.59
CA GLY A 67 3.12 -10.67 4.43
C GLY A 67 3.51 -9.76 3.28
N ARG A 68 4.27 -10.35 2.34
CA ARG A 68 4.73 -9.70 1.12
C ARG A 68 4.22 -10.49 -0.07
N ILE A 69 3.56 -9.80 -1.00
CA ILE A 69 3.08 -10.37 -2.25
C ILE A 69 3.82 -9.70 -3.39
N GLN A 70 4.53 -10.49 -4.17
CA GLN A 70 5.20 -10.04 -5.39
C GLN A 70 4.31 -10.32 -6.59
N ASP A 71 4.04 -9.30 -7.41
CA ASP A 71 3.25 -9.44 -8.63
C ASP A 71 4.12 -9.76 -9.86
N VAL A 72 3.48 -9.87 -11.03
CA VAL A 72 4.16 -10.19 -12.28
C VAL A 72 5.16 -9.13 -12.74
N ALA A 73 5.04 -7.92 -12.23
CA ALA A 73 5.93 -6.80 -12.54
C ALA A 73 7.11 -6.69 -11.56
N ASN A 74 7.31 -7.72 -10.73
CA ASN A 74 8.31 -7.79 -9.65
C ASN A 74 8.12 -6.75 -8.53
N GLY A 75 7.03 -6.00 -8.56
CA GLY A 75 6.72 -5.08 -7.47
C GLY A 75 6.09 -5.80 -6.28
N THR A 76 6.27 -5.25 -5.10
CA THR A 76 5.82 -5.83 -3.83
C THR A 76 4.61 -5.08 -3.29
N VAL A 77 3.63 -5.83 -2.78
CA VAL A 77 2.53 -5.30 -1.98
C VAL A 77 2.63 -5.87 -0.58
N PHE A 78 2.66 -5.01 0.42
CA PHE A 78 2.61 -5.40 1.82
C PHE A 78 1.16 -5.64 2.25
N ILE A 79 0.95 -6.71 3.01
CA ILE A 79 -0.35 -7.03 3.59
C ILE A 79 -0.23 -7.11 5.10
N ASN A 80 -1.22 -6.55 5.80
CA ASN A 80 -1.33 -6.59 7.25
C ASN A 80 -2.71 -7.14 7.64
N ILE A 81 -2.73 -8.21 8.43
CA ILE A 81 -3.95 -8.89 8.89
C ILE A 81 -3.99 -8.77 10.40
N GLY A 82 -4.93 -7.99 10.92
CA GLY A 82 -5.15 -7.83 12.35
C GLY A 82 -6.34 -8.65 12.85
N ARG A 83 -6.70 -8.44 14.11
CA ARG A 83 -7.80 -9.15 14.80
C ARG A 83 -9.17 -8.97 14.15
N PHE A 84 -9.38 -7.93 13.38
CA PHE A 84 -10.67 -7.66 12.71
C PHE A 84 -10.83 -8.41 11.38
N GLN A 85 -9.83 -9.19 10.96
CA GLN A 85 -9.84 -10.02 9.76
C GLN A 85 -9.66 -11.52 10.08
N PRO A 86 -10.51 -12.13 10.93
CA PRO A 86 -10.29 -13.51 11.41
C PRO A 86 -10.29 -14.54 10.28
N GLU A 87 -11.10 -14.34 9.22
CA GLU A 87 -11.11 -15.24 8.06
C GLU A 87 -9.77 -15.18 7.30
N ALA A 88 -9.24 -13.97 7.08
CA ALA A 88 -7.95 -13.80 6.42
C ALA A 88 -6.80 -14.34 7.29
N ALA A 89 -6.83 -14.13 8.60
CA ALA A 89 -5.85 -14.67 9.54
C ALA A 89 -5.80 -16.19 9.53
N SER A 90 -6.98 -16.85 9.55
CA SER A 90 -7.09 -18.31 9.46
C SER A 90 -6.51 -18.84 8.15
N SER A 91 -6.88 -18.21 7.02
CA SER A 91 -6.35 -18.60 5.72
C SER A 91 -4.83 -18.41 5.64
N MET A 92 -4.33 -17.30 6.20
CA MET A 92 -2.88 -17.01 6.20
C MET A 92 -2.09 -18.03 7.00
N ASN A 93 -2.68 -18.57 8.09
CA ASN A 93 -2.06 -19.63 8.88
C ASN A 93 -1.83 -20.91 8.06
N GLU A 94 -2.76 -21.24 7.17
CA GLU A 94 -2.77 -22.49 6.39
C GLU A 94 -1.93 -22.40 5.10
N ILE A 95 -1.65 -21.20 4.59
CA ILE A 95 -0.91 -21.01 3.35
C ILE A 95 0.59 -21.11 3.62
N ASP A 96 1.27 -22.02 2.96
CA ASP A 96 2.74 -22.10 2.98
C ASP A 96 3.37 -21.06 2.05
N THR A 97 4.57 -20.59 2.40
CA THR A 97 5.35 -19.67 1.56
C THR A 97 6.56 -20.41 0.94
N PRO A 98 6.87 -20.19 -0.35
CA PRO A 98 6.17 -19.34 -1.29
C PRO A 98 4.90 -19.97 -1.86
N SER A 99 3.82 -19.21 -2.01
CA SER A 99 2.56 -19.67 -2.61
C SER A 99 1.93 -18.62 -3.50
N LEU A 100 1.29 -19.07 -4.58
CA LEU A 100 0.51 -18.21 -5.45
C LEU A 100 -0.85 -17.92 -4.80
N VAL A 101 -1.15 -16.64 -4.57
CA VAL A 101 -2.35 -16.22 -3.84
C VAL A 101 -3.10 -15.10 -4.57
N ALA A 102 -4.40 -15.01 -4.28
CA ALA A 102 -5.20 -13.83 -4.56
C ALA A 102 -5.67 -13.21 -3.25
N VAL A 103 -5.59 -11.89 -3.17
CA VAL A 103 -6.00 -11.10 -2.02
C VAL A 103 -7.04 -10.08 -2.44
N VAL A 104 -8.12 -10.03 -1.67
CA VAL A 104 -9.10 -8.96 -1.70
C VAL A 104 -9.01 -8.23 -0.38
N GLY A 105 -8.82 -6.90 -0.43
CA GLY A 105 -8.67 -6.13 0.80
C GLY A 105 -8.80 -4.63 0.62
N LYS A 106 -8.87 -3.93 1.74
CA LYS A 106 -8.88 -2.47 1.79
C LYS A 106 -7.46 -1.94 1.72
N VAL A 107 -7.30 -0.87 0.97
CA VAL A 107 -6.03 -0.14 0.92
C VAL A 107 -5.92 0.76 2.14
N LYS A 108 -4.77 0.75 2.75
CA LYS A 108 -4.36 1.66 3.81
C LYS A 108 -3.08 2.35 3.40
N SER A 109 -3.01 3.63 3.64
CA SER A 109 -1.81 4.42 3.44
C SER A 109 -1.34 5.00 4.75
N TYR A 110 -0.06 5.20 4.80
CA TYR A 110 0.62 5.90 5.85
C TYR A 110 1.59 6.88 5.21
N SER A 111 1.45 8.16 5.54
CA SER A 111 2.27 9.23 4.97
C SER A 111 3.21 9.80 6.02
N THR A 112 4.50 9.83 5.70
CA THR A 112 5.50 10.65 6.37
C THR A 112 5.65 11.98 5.62
N GLU A 113 6.48 12.89 6.10
CA GLU A 113 6.79 14.14 5.38
C GLU A 113 7.37 13.87 3.97
N ASP A 114 8.16 12.80 3.82
CA ASP A 114 8.88 12.50 2.58
C ASP A 114 8.19 11.46 1.70
N ARG A 115 7.45 10.51 2.28
CA ARG A 115 6.92 9.34 1.55
C ARG A 115 5.56 8.89 2.07
N THR A 116 4.77 8.32 1.15
CA THR A 116 3.54 7.61 1.47
C THR A 116 3.76 6.12 1.26
N TYR A 117 3.54 5.34 2.30
CA TYR A 117 3.56 3.89 2.27
C TYR A 117 2.14 3.37 2.08
N VAL A 118 1.98 2.40 1.21
CA VAL A 118 0.68 1.81 0.92
C VAL A 118 0.73 0.33 1.28
N SER A 119 -0.26 -0.13 2.02
CA SER A 119 -0.43 -1.53 2.36
C SER A 119 -1.86 -1.98 2.10
N VAL A 120 -2.08 -3.28 2.06
CA VAL A 120 -3.42 -3.85 1.93
C VAL A 120 -3.78 -4.58 3.21
N ARG A 121 -4.95 -4.28 3.74
CA ARG A 121 -5.57 -5.01 4.83
C ARG A 121 -6.52 -6.05 4.22
N PRO A 122 -6.11 -7.34 4.15
CA PRO A 122 -6.88 -8.38 3.50
C PRO A 122 -8.22 -8.62 4.17
N GLU A 123 -9.28 -8.62 3.40
CA GLU A 123 -10.58 -9.17 3.80
C GLU A 123 -10.61 -10.68 3.53
N ARG A 124 -9.95 -11.10 2.45
CA ARG A 124 -9.73 -12.52 2.09
C ARG A 124 -8.39 -12.71 1.41
N ILE A 125 -7.76 -13.83 1.71
CA ILE A 125 -6.60 -14.35 1.00
C ILE A 125 -6.84 -15.83 0.71
N VAL A 126 -6.57 -16.23 -0.53
CA VAL A 126 -6.78 -17.61 -0.97
C VAL A 126 -5.65 -18.07 -1.89
N PRO A 127 -5.18 -19.32 -1.78
CA PRO A 127 -4.31 -19.90 -2.80
C PRO A 127 -5.05 -19.96 -4.14
N ILE A 128 -4.33 -19.71 -5.23
CA ILE A 128 -4.89 -19.76 -6.59
C ILE A 128 -4.02 -20.61 -7.50
N THR A 129 -4.57 -20.98 -8.66
CA THR A 129 -3.82 -21.67 -9.70
C THR A 129 -3.17 -20.68 -10.65
N ALA A 130 -2.21 -21.17 -11.45
CA ALA A 130 -1.55 -20.36 -12.48
C ALA A 130 -2.55 -19.78 -13.52
N GLU A 131 -3.61 -20.52 -13.84
CA GLU A 131 -4.64 -20.05 -14.78
C GLU A 131 -5.43 -18.86 -14.22
N VAL A 132 -5.74 -18.88 -12.91
CA VAL A 132 -6.42 -17.76 -12.23
C VAL A 132 -5.51 -16.54 -12.19
N GLU A 133 -4.21 -16.73 -11.90
CA GLU A 133 -3.23 -15.66 -11.96
C GLU A 133 -3.12 -15.07 -13.38
N GLN A 134 -3.01 -15.92 -14.40
CA GLN A 134 -2.95 -15.47 -15.80
C GLN A 134 -4.18 -14.62 -16.19
N GLN A 135 -5.36 -15.04 -15.76
CA GLN A 135 -6.57 -14.25 -15.99
C GLN A 135 -6.51 -12.90 -15.29
N TRP A 136 -6.05 -12.87 -14.02
CA TRP A 136 -5.90 -11.62 -13.28
C TRP A 136 -4.87 -10.69 -13.97
N ILE A 137 -3.73 -11.25 -14.40
CA ILE A 137 -2.69 -10.52 -15.14
C ILE A 137 -3.27 -9.87 -16.40
N LEU A 138 -4.03 -10.63 -17.20
CA LEU A 138 -4.66 -10.14 -18.43
C LEU A 138 -5.63 -9.01 -18.15
N ASP A 139 -6.52 -9.20 -17.18
CA ASP A 139 -7.52 -8.20 -16.80
C ASP A 139 -6.86 -6.93 -16.25
N THR A 140 -5.81 -7.08 -15.44
CA THR A 140 -5.07 -5.97 -14.85
C THR A 140 -4.31 -5.18 -15.92
N ALA A 141 -3.61 -5.87 -16.83
CA ALA A 141 -2.92 -5.23 -17.94
C ALA A 141 -3.90 -4.44 -18.82
N LYS A 142 -5.04 -5.04 -19.18
CA LYS A 142 -6.10 -4.40 -19.97
C LYS A 142 -6.68 -3.15 -19.27
N THR A 143 -6.99 -3.27 -17.99
CA THR A 143 -7.57 -2.13 -17.24
C THR A 143 -6.55 -1.02 -17.02
N THR A 144 -5.27 -1.34 -16.78
CA THR A 144 -4.19 -0.36 -16.69
C THR A 144 -3.96 0.35 -18.02
N TRP A 145 -3.95 -0.38 -19.12
CA TRP A 145 -3.87 0.21 -20.46
C TRP A 145 -5.02 1.18 -20.73
N ASN A 146 -6.26 0.78 -20.41
CA ASN A 146 -7.43 1.63 -20.61
C ASN A 146 -7.35 2.92 -19.77
N ARG A 147 -6.89 2.83 -18.50
CA ARG A 147 -6.67 4.02 -17.66
C ARG A 147 -5.59 4.93 -18.25
N LEU A 148 -4.49 4.36 -18.74
CA LEU A 148 -3.41 5.13 -19.36
C LEU A 148 -3.89 5.87 -20.62
N VAL A 149 -4.64 5.20 -21.49
CA VAL A 149 -5.23 5.81 -22.69
C VAL A 149 -6.23 6.91 -22.34
N THR A 150 -7.07 6.68 -21.32
CA THR A 150 -8.05 7.67 -20.86
C THR A 150 -7.37 8.89 -20.25
N MET A 151 -6.34 8.69 -19.44
CA MET A 151 -5.51 9.77 -18.88
C MET A 151 -4.82 10.58 -19.99
N LYS A 152 -4.24 9.92 -20.99
CA LYS A 152 -3.64 10.61 -22.14
C LYS A 152 -4.68 11.45 -22.91
N ARG A 153 -5.90 10.95 -23.07
CA ARG A 153 -6.99 11.70 -23.68
C ARG A 153 -7.35 12.93 -22.84
N ALA A 154 -7.45 12.78 -21.51
CA ALA A 154 -7.75 13.88 -20.60
C ALA A 154 -6.68 14.99 -20.66
N LEU A 155 -5.41 14.62 -20.68
CA LEU A 155 -4.30 15.57 -20.82
C LEU A 155 -4.38 16.38 -22.13
N ASN A 156 -4.87 15.76 -23.22
CA ASN A 156 -5.04 16.45 -24.49
C ASN A 156 -6.21 17.45 -24.49
N VAL A 157 -7.18 17.31 -23.56
CA VAL A 157 -8.28 18.29 -23.40
C VAL A 157 -7.73 19.60 -22.84
N GLY A 158 -6.66 19.55 -22.02
CA GLY A 158 -6.01 20.72 -21.42
C GLY A 158 -6.85 21.44 -20.36
N SER A 159 -7.86 20.74 -19.79
CA SER A 159 -8.71 21.21 -18.71
C SER A 159 -8.91 20.12 -17.67
N THR A 160 -9.00 20.50 -16.41
CA THR A 160 -9.38 19.63 -15.28
C THR A 160 -10.83 19.83 -14.84
N ASP A 161 -11.60 20.58 -15.63
CA ASP A 161 -13.05 20.66 -15.43
C ASP A 161 -13.71 19.33 -15.77
N VAL A 162 -14.47 18.80 -14.81
CA VAL A 162 -15.09 17.46 -14.92
C VAL A 162 -16.09 17.40 -16.09
N ASP A 163 -16.89 18.45 -16.28
CA ASP A 163 -17.89 18.48 -17.36
C ASP A 163 -17.19 18.53 -18.73
N ALA A 164 -16.12 19.31 -18.87
CA ALA A 164 -15.34 19.36 -20.10
C ALA A 164 -14.65 18.02 -20.42
N LEU A 165 -14.21 17.27 -19.40
CA LEU A 165 -13.66 15.93 -19.57
C LEU A 165 -14.73 14.95 -20.03
N VAL A 166 -15.93 14.98 -19.45
CA VAL A 166 -17.07 14.13 -19.85
C VAL A 166 -17.50 14.42 -21.28
N ASP A 167 -17.61 15.70 -21.65
CA ASP A 167 -17.96 16.13 -23.01
C ASP A 167 -16.93 15.67 -24.06
N SER A 168 -15.67 15.49 -23.65
CA SER A 168 -14.61 14.92 -24.51
C SER A 168 -14.66 13.39 -24.65
N GLY A 169 -15.64 12.73 -24.01
CA GLY A 169 -15.84 11.29 -24.06
C GLY A 169 -15.09 10.50 -23.00
N ILE A 170 -14.64 11.14 -21.91
CA ILE A 170 -14.16 10.45 -20.72
C ILE A 170 -15.37 9.97 -19.92
N PRO A 171 -15.35 8.71 -19.42
CA PRO A 171 -16.45 8.20 -18.62
C PRO A 171 -16.72 9.07 -17.39
N GLU A 172 -17.99 9.40 -17.13
CA GLU A 172 -18.42 10.21 -15.98
C GLU A 172 -17.88 9.67 -14.65
N SER A 173 -17.84 8.33 -14.49
CA SER A 173 -17.30 7.68 -13.29
C SER A 173 -15.78 7.83 -13.12
N ALA A 174 -15.04 8.15 -14.18
CA ALA A 174 -13.58 8.30 -14.15
C ALA A 174 -13.15 9.77 -14.12
N ALA A 175 -13.95 10.67 -14.68
CA ALA A 175 -13.60 12.08 -14.87
C ALA A 175 -13.19 12.80 -13.57
N PRO A 176 -13.89 12.64 -12.41
CA PRO A 176 -13.49 13.30 -11.17
C PRO A 176 -12.12 12.86 -10.66
N GLY A 177 -11.85 11.55 -10.71
CA GLY A 177 -10.55 11.01 -10.28
C GLY A 177 -9.41 11.44 -11.19
N ILE A 178 -9.66 11.51 -12.50
CA ILE A 178 -8.69 11.95 -13.50
C ILE A 178 -8.39 13.44 -13.33
N ALA A 179 -9.42 14.29 -13.18
CA ALA A 179 -9.26 15.70 -12.92
C ALA A 179 -8.36 15.95 -11.71
N LEU A 180 -8.68 15.29 -10.61
CA LEU A 180 -7.92 15.40 -9.37
C LEU A 180 -6.48 14.87 -9.52
N ALA A 181 -6.27 13.78 -10.28
CA ALA A 181 -4.94 13.23 -10.51
C ALA A 181 -4.06 14.18 -11.35
N ILE A 182 -4.63 14.84 -12.35
CA ILE A 182 -3.91 15.85 -13.14
C ILE A 182 -3.52 17.04 -12.25
N ASP A 183 -4.44 17.53 -11.43
CA ASP A 183 -4.18 18.65 -10.52
C ASP A 183 -3.12 18.30 -9.47
N GLN A 184 -3.15 17.07 -8.94
CA GLN A 184 -2.25 16.63 -7.86
C GLN A 184 -0.87 16.22 -8.35
N TYR A 185 -0.80 15.51 -9.48
CA TYR A 185 0.44 14.86 -9.95
C TYR A 185 0.96 15.39 -11.28
N GLY A 186 0.14 16.13 -12.03
CA GLY A 186 0.43 16.48 -13.40
C GLY A 186 0.37 15.30 -14.37
N SER A 187 1.21 15.34 -15.40
CA SER A 187 1.28 14.26 -16.40
C SER A 187 2.05 13.07 -15.84
N PRO A 188 1.45 11.85 -15.82
CA PRO A 188 2.15 10.65 -15.36
C PRO A 188 3.22 10.22 -16.38
N ASP A 189 4.30 9.60 -15.89
CA ASP A 189 5.24 8.89 -16.74
C ASP A 189 4.59 7.62 -17.32
N ALA A 190 4.36 7.61 -18.61
CA ALA A 190 3.71 6.48 -19.29
C ALA A 190 4.57 5.20 -19.22
N ALA A 191 5.90 5.32 -19.22
CA ALA A 191 6.81 4.19 -19.18
C ALA A 191 6.63 3.38 -17.88
N ALA A 192 6.44 4.04 -16.75
CA ALA A 192 6.20 3.39 -15.46
C ALA A 192 4.99 2.44 -15.47
N TYR A 193 4.00 2.68 -16.31
CA TYR A 193 2.79 1.83 -16.44
C TYR A 193 2.86 0.84 -17.61
N LEU A 194 3.65 1.16 -18.64
CA LEU A 194 3.86 0.26 -19.78
C LEU A 194 4.77 -0.91 -19.41
N LYS A 195 5.77 -0.72 -18.53
CA LYS A 195 6.66 -1.78 -18.06
C LYS A 195 5.90 -2.96 -17.41
N PRO A 196 5.01 -2.76 -16.42
CA PRO A 196 4.18 -3.83 -15.87
C PRO A 196 3.32 -4.53 -16.93
N ILE A 197 2.76 -3.79 -17.89
CA ILE A 197 1.98 -4.35 -19.00
C ILE A 197 2.88 -5.24 -19.87
N GLN A 198 4.08 -4.78 -20.19
CA GLN A 198 5.05 -5.57 -20.98
C GLN A 198 5.47 -6.85 -20.24
N ALA A 199 5.76 -6.76 -18.93
CA ALA A 199 6.06 -7.92 -18.11
C ALA A 199 4.90 -8.93 -18.08
N ALA A 200 3.67 -8.42 -17.92
CA ALA A 200 2.45 -9.21 -17.99
C ALA A 200 2.31 -9.96 -19.33
N LEU A 201 2.50 -9.25 -20.45
CA LEU A 201 2.41 -9.84 -21.78
C LEU A 201 3.52 -10.86 -22.04
N ARG A 202 4.74 -10.62 -21.58
CA ARG A 202 5.85 -11.59 -21.68
C ARG A 202 5.52 -12.87 -20.92
N LYS A 203 4.93 -12.78 -19.72
CA LYS A 203 4.51 -13.95 -18.94
C LYS A 203 3.37 -14.71 -19.61
N LEU A 204 2.39 -14.00 -20.19
CA LEU A 204 1.23 -14.62 -20.85
C LEU A 204 1.56 -15.20 -22.24
N LEU A 205 2.56 -14.66 -22.93
CA LEU A 205 2.92 -15.00 -24.31
C LEU A 205 4.42 -15.32 -24.40
N PRO A 206 4.92 -16.36 -23.70
CA PRO A 206 6.36 -16.66 -23.65
C PRO A 206 6.95 -16.98 -25.02
N GLU A 207 6.16 -17.48 -25.97
CA GLU A 207 6.56 -17.78 -27.35
C GLU A 207 6.76 -16.52 -28.22
N ARG A 208 6.31 -15.34 -27.72
CA ARG A 208 6.41 -14.08 -28.45
C ARG A 208 7.39 -13.15 -27.76
N ASN A 209 8.30 -12.61 -28.55
CA ASN A 209 9.13 -11.50 -28.07
C ASN A 209 8.27 -10.24 -28.03
N VAL A 210 7.66 -9.98 -26.87
CA VAL A 210 6.85 -8.77 -26.65
C VAL A 210 7.78 -7.63 -26.28
N ASP A 211 7.94 -6.68 -27.20
CA ASP A 211 8.65 -5.43 -26.99
C ASP A 211 7.72 -4.26 -27.31
N LEU A 212 7.47 -3.40 -26.33
CA LEU A 212 6.68 -2.18 -26.47
C LEU A 212 7.54 -0.95 -26.82
N GLY A 213 8.79 -1.16 -27.21
CA GLY A 213 9.74 -0.08 -27.49
C GLY A 213 10.15 0.71 -26.24
N LEU A 214 9.99 0.08 -25.07
CA LEU A 214 10.49 0.63 -23.81
C LEU A 214 11.99 0.36 -23.73
N VAL A 215 12.71 1.27 -23.10
CA VAL A 215 14.16 1.13 -22.86
C VAL A 215 14.41 -0.20 -22.17
N ASP A 216 15.48 -0.89 -22.59
CA ASP A 216 15.78 -2.25 -22.16
C ASP A 216 15.95 -2.35 -20.64
N ASP A 217 15.58 -3.48 -20.04
CA ASP A 217 15.68 -3.72 -18.60
C ASP A 217 17.10 -3.50 -18.04
N SER A 218 18.12 -3.48 -18.91
CA SER A 218 19.51 -3.19 -18.55
C SER A 218 19.80 -1.72 -18.21
N ASP A 219 18.92 -0.79 -18.60
CA ASP A 219 19.00 0.64 -18.27
C ASP A 219 18.14 1.03 -17.06
N ILE A 220 17.43 0.07 -16.46
CA ILE A 220 16.78 0.25 -15.19
C ILE A 220 17.86 0.03 -14.14
N PRO A 221 18.23 1.03 -13.33
CA PRO A 221 19.09 0.76 -12.19
C PRO A 221 18.47 -0.35 -11.34
N ASP A 222 19.29 -1.29 -10.87
CA ASP A 222 18.90 -2.32 -9.88
C ASP A 222 18.26 -1.73 -8.60
N GLU A 223 18.23 -0.40 -8.51
CA GLU A 223 17.55 0.43 -7.47
C GLU A 223 16.02 0.38 -7.49
N PHE A 224 15.39 -0.37 -8.40
CA PHE A 224 14.01 -0.83 -8.20
C PHE A 224 13.92 -2.13 -7.39
N ASP A 225 14.95 -2.46 -6.67
CA ASP A 225 14.86 -3.30 -5.48
C ASP A 225 14.06 -2.51 -4.44
N LEU A 226 12.74 -2.70 -4.46
CA LEU A 226 11.83 -2.17 -3.45
C LEU A 226 12.19 -2.65 -2.03
N ASP A 227 13.10 -3.61 -1.92
CA ASP A 227 13.66 -4.06 -0.65
C ASP A 227 14.57 -3.01 0.00
N ASP A 228 15.26 -2.16 -0.81
CA ASP A 228 16.10 -1.09 -0.28
C ASP A 228 15.37 0.26 -0.17
N GLU A 229 14.29 0.47 -0.94
CA GLU A 229 13.55 1.73 -0.90
C GLU A 229 12.43 1.76 0.16
N TYR A 230 11.97 0.59 0.62
CA TYR A 230 11.11 0.47 1.82
C TYR A 230 11.90 0.26 3.10
N GLY A 231 13.21 0.15 3.02
CA GLY A 231 14.12 -0.18 4.12
C GLY A 231 15.11 0.89 4.43
N ALA A 232 14.93 2.10 4.51
CA ALA A 232 15.64 3.16 5.22
C ALA A 232 15.79 4.47 4.40
N PRO A 233 15.54 5.61 4.98
CA PRO A 233 16.02 6.87 4.41
C PRO A 233 17.54 6.91 4.48
N ALA A 234 18.20 7.09 3.35
CA ALA A 234 19.61 7.43 3.31
C ALA A 234 19.83 8.76 4.04
N ASP A 235 20.78 8.68 4.93
CA ASP A 235 21.29 9.71 5.83
C ASP A 235 21.56 11.06 5.17
N GLY A 236 21.21 12.13 5.88
CA GLY A 236 21.92 13.40 5.80
C GLY A 236 21.21 14.61 5.26
N SER A 237 20.42 15.31 6.09
CA SER A 237 20.57 16.75 6.34
C SER A 237 19.47 17.32 7.26
N PRO A 238 19.76 18.42 8.00
CA PRO A 238 19.12 18.71 9.27
C PRO A 238 17.78 19.45 9.16
N ALA A 239 16.95 19.26 10.17
CA ALA A 239 15.65 19.86 10.41
C ALA A 239 15.65 21.39 10.51
N PRO A 240 14.49 22.01 10.27
CA PRO A 240 14.11 23.18 11.07
C PRO A 240 12.87 22.89 11.94
N GLN A 241 12.92 23.52 13.10
CA GLN A 241 12.04 23.34 14.25
C GLN A 241 10.75 24.19 14.18
N THR A 242 9.64 23.58 14.69
CA THR A 242 8.59 24.08 15.60
C THR A 242 7.53 25.08 15.13
N PRO A 243 6.33 25.23 15.75
CA PRO A 243 5.85 24.69 17.04
C PRO A 243 4.39 24.15 17.11
N ALA A 244 4.13 23.54 18.25
CA ALA A 244 2.98 22.87 18.83
C ALA A 244 1.60 23.57 18.79
N ALA A 245 0.54 22.73 18.83
CA ALA A 245 -0.61 22.90 19.72
C ALA A 245 -1.38 21.58 19.91
N ALA A 246 -1.48 21.13 21.14
CA ALA A 246 -2.43 20.15 21.69
C ALA A 246 -3.77 20.88 22.02
N PRO A 247 -4.86 20.27 22.56
CA PRO A 247 -5.01 18.97 23.20
C PRO A 247 -6.41 18.30 23.06
N ALA A 248 -6.57 17.11 23.57
CA ALA A 248 -7.45 16.57 24.63
C ALA A 248 -8.03 15.20 24.31
N ALA A 249 -7.65 14.25 25.01
CA ALA A 249 -7.98 13.52 26.23
C ALA A 249 -9.03 12.42 26.11
N SER A 250 -8.57 11.18 26.29
CA SER A 250 -9.31 10.18 27.06
C SER A 250 -8.32 9.25 27.77
N SER A 251 -8.45 9.20 29.08
CA SER A 251 -7.50 8.68 30.03
C SER A 251 -7.48 7.14 30.08
N GLY A 252 -6.31 6.55 29.94
CA GLY A 252 -6.02 5.13 30.16
C GLY A 252 -5.15 4.49 29.07
N GLY A 253 -5.26 4.91 27.83
CA GLY A 253 -4.41 4.46 26.71
C GLY A 253 -3.19 5.36 26.50
N GLU A 254 -3.29 6.62 26.88
CA GLU A 254 -2.25 7.65 26.64
C GLU A 254 -0.93 7.37 27.37
N ASP A 255 -0.96 6.79 28.57
CA ASP A 255 0.23 6.42 29.31
C ASP A 255 1.00 5.28 28.61
N LYS A 256 0.29 4.31 28.04
CA LYS A 256 0.90 3.18 27.34
C LYS A 256 1.40 3.55 25.96
N GLU A 257 0.67 4.37 25.21
CA GLU A 257 1.13 4.93 23.93
C GLU A 257 2.40 5.77 24.10
N GLY A 258 2.44 6.64 25.11
CA GLY A 258 3.60 7.45 25.45
C GLY A 258 4.82 6.60 25.82
N LEU A 259 4.59 5.50 26.51
CA LEU A 259 5.65 4.54 26.88
C LEU A 259 6.19 3.82 25.64
N VAL A 260 5.33 3.34 24.74
CA VAL A 260 5.76 2.70 23.50
C VAL A 260 6.53 3.68 22.61
N LEU A 261 6.10 4.93 22.48
CA LEU A 261 6.84 5.97 21.75
C LEU A 261 8.22 6.24 22.36
N SER A 262 8.34 6.18 23.68
CA SER A 262 9.64 6.34 24.36
C SER A 262 10.56 5.17 24.06
N LEU A 263 10.02 3.95 24.10
CA LEU A 263 10.76 2.73 23.80
C LEU A 263 11.19 2.67 22.33
N LEU A 264 10.35 3.13 21.41
CA LEU A 264 10.71 3.25 20.00
C LEU A 264 11.91 4.16 19.78
N ASN A 265 12.01 5.23 20.56
CA ASN A 265 13.14 6.15 20.48
C ASN A 265 14.40 5.57 21.16
N GLU A 266 14.25 4.91 22.31
CA GLU A 266 15.35 4.29 23.06
C GLU A 266 16.00 3.13 22.28
N LEU A 267 15.19 2.32 21.60
CA LEU A 267 15.63 1.12 20.89
C LEU A 267 16.02 1.38 19.43
N ASN A 268 15.92 2.61 18.97
CA ASN A 268 16.26 2.99 17.60
C ASN A 268 17.77 2.89 17.36
N ASP A 269 18.19 1.91 16.58
CA ASP A 269 19.59 1.67 16.17
C ASP A 269 20.00 2.39 14.88
N GLY A 270 19.15 3.33 14.42
CA GLY A 270 19.31 4.02 13.13
C GLY A 270 18.40 3.43 12.03
N LYS A 271 18.08 2.14 12.11
CA LYS A 271 17.13 1.46 11.21
C LYS A 271 15.70 1.41 11.77
N GLY A 272 15.51 1.80 13.02
CA GLY A 272 14.29 1.69 13.79
C GLY A 272 14.48 0.82 15.03
N ALA A 273 13.46 0.70 15.88
CA ALA A 273 13.44 -0.22 16.99
C ALA A 273 13.17 -1.64 16.49
N PRO A 274 14.05 -2.62 16.76
CA PRO A 274 13.79 -4.02 16.44
C PRO A 274 12.53 -4.50 17.16
N ARG A 275 11.60 -5.11 16.40
CA ARG A 275 10.28 -5.49 16.92
C ARG A 275 10.38 -6.45 18.09
N ASP A 276 11.22 -7.48 17.98
CA ASP A 276 11.43 -8.50 19.03
C ASP A 276 11.89 -7.87 20.35
N LEU A 277 12.76 -6.83 20.25
CA LEU A 277 13.25 -6.09 21.40
C LEU A 277 12.16 -5.19 21.99
N LEU A 278 11.38 -4.55 21.14
CA LEU A 278 10.25 -3.72 21.55
C LEU A 278 9.20 -4.56 22.28
N GLU A 279 8.83 -5.73 21.74
CA GLU A 279 7.90 -6.67 22.39
C GLU A 279 8.42 -7.12 23.76
N SER A 280 9.69 -7.50 23.84
CA SER A 280 10.30 -7.92 25.11
C SER A 280 10.25 -6.81 26.15
N ARG A 281 10.58 -5.59 25.78
CA ARG A 281 10.58 -4.43 26.70
C ARG A 281 9.17 -4.01 27.09
N CYS A 282 8.22 -4.04 26.17
CA CYS A 282 6.82 -3.75 26.46
C CYS A 282 6.21 -4.81 27.38
N ALA A 283 6.60 -6.08 27.24
CA ALA A 283 6.15 -7.16 28.14
C ALA A 283 6.68 -6.96 29.56
N GLU A 284 7.93 -6.47 29.75
CA GLU A 284 8.49 -6.11 31.06
C GLU A 284 7.70 -5.00 31.72
N GLU A 285 7.15 -4.06 30.96
CA GLU A 285 6.31 -2.95 31.42
C GLU A 285 4.81 -3.31 31.53
N GLY A 286 4.46 -4.59 31.33
CA GLY A 286 3.10 -5.09 31.48
C GLY A 286 2.16 -4.81 30.30
N ILE A 287 2.71 -4.53 29.12
CA ILE A 287 1.98 -4.41 27.87
C ILE A 287 2.05 -5.76 27.16
N SER A 288 0.91 -6.41 26.96
CA SER A 288 0.87 -7.66 26.21
C SER A 288 1.18 -7.44 24.72
N SER A 289 1.64 -8.48 24.03
CA SER A 289 1.92 -8.44 22.58
C SER A 289 0.72 -7.91 21.77
N MET A 290 -0.48 -8.27 22.18
CA MET A 290 -1.73 -7.83 21.56
C MET A 290 -2.01 -6.33 21.80
N GLU A 291 -1.85 -5.86 23.04
CA GLU A 291 -2.00 -4.42 23.36
C GLU A 291 -0.93 -3.59 22.63
N LEU A 292 0.31 -4.13 22.52
CA LEU A 292 1.37 -3.47 21.78
C LEU A 292 1.02 -3.32 20.30
N GLU A 293 0.44 -4.35 19.67
CA GLU A 293 -0.02 -4.28 18.29
C GLU A 293 -1.15 -3.24 18.10
N GLU A 294 -2.10 -3.17 19.05
CA GLU A 294 -3.13 -2.13 19.03
C GLU A 294 -2.54 -0.73 19.14
N ILE A 295 -1.57 -0.56 20.03
CA ILE A 295 -0.88 0.72 20.23
C ILE A 295 -0.08 1.06 18.98
N ILE A 296 0.67 0.11 18.40
CA ILE A 296 1.42 0.32 17.17
C ILE A 296 0.47 0.67 16.02
N GLU A 297 -0.64 -0.07 15.87
CA GLU A 297 -1.64 0.25 14.84
C GLU A 297 -2.22 1.66 15.06
N GLY A 298 -2.50 2.02 16.31
CA GLY A 298 -2.94 3.37 16.68
C GLY A 298 -1.88 4.45 16.40
N LEU A 299 -0.60 4.16 16.67
CA LEU A 299 0.50 5.06 16.38
C LEU A 299 0.75 5.22 14.87
N LEU A 300 0.59 4.15 14.11
CA LEU A 300 0.64 4.16 12.64
C LEU A 300 -0.53 4.97 12.06
N ASP A 301 -1.75 4.77 12.59
CA ASP A 301 -2.94 5.51 12.15
C ASP A 301 -2.88 7.01 12.51
N LYS A 302 -2.20 7.36 13.62
CA LYS A 302 -1.96 8.75 14.06
C LYS A 302 -0.76 9.41 13.38
N GLY A 303 0.03 8.65 12.63
CA GLY A 303 1.24 9.15 11.99
C GLY A 303 2.38 9.45 12.96
N LEU A 304 2.46 8.76 14.09
CA LEU A 304 3.50 8.94 15.11
C LEU A 304 4.61 7.87 15.01
N ALA A 305 4.36 6.80 14.27
CA ALA A 305 5.34 5.76 13.98
C ALA A 305 5.13 5.22 12.55
N TYR A 306 6.14 4.58 11.99
CA TYR A 306 6.05 3.85 10.72
C TYR A 306 6.90 2.58 10.79
N GLU A 307 6.60 1.63 9.92
CA GLU A 307 7.33 0.37 9.80
C GLU A 307 8.18 0.38 8.54
N PRO A 308 9.50 0.62 8.64
CA PRO A 308 10.38 0.57 7.48
C PRO A 308 10.43 -0.83 6.85
N ASN A 309 10.26 -1.87 7.63
CA ASN A 309 10.11 -3.26 7.19
C ASN A 309 9.41 -4.10 8.27
N LEU A 310 9.19 -5.40 8.01
CA LEU A 310 8.51 -6.31 8.94
C LEU A 310 9.19 -6.47 10.32
N LYS A 311 10.48 -6.11 10.44
CA LYS A 311 11.30 -6.34 11.64
C LYS A 311 11.53 -5.09 12.48
N TYR A 312 11.25 -3.90 11.94
CA TYR A 312 11.57 -2.64 12.58
C TYR A 312 10.38 -1.69 12.62
N ILE A 313 10.25 -0.97 13.71
CA ILE A 313 9.28 0.13 13.86
C ILE A 313 10.08 1.38 14.16
N LYS A 314 9.77 2.47 13.49
CA LYS A 314 10.46 3.74 13.70
C LYS A 314 9.45 4.81 14.09
N ARG A 315 9.78 5.57 15.12
CA ARG A 315 9.05 6.77 15.51
C ARG A 315 9.30 7.86 14.48
N ILE A 316 8.27 8.63 14.20
CA ILE A 316 8.40 9.88 13.45
C ILE A 316 8.69 10.96 14.45
N ASP A 317 9.89 11.49 14.37
CA ASP A 317 10.26 12.70 15.11
C ASP A 317 9.78 13.89 14.29
N ASP A 318 9.04 14.79 14.95
CA ASP A 318 8.64 16.09 14.40
C ASP A 318 9.83 16.95 14.00
#